data_f3e4319f057b14974a46370049043076
#
_entry.id   f3e4319f057b14974a46370049043076
#
_cell.length_a   1.000
_cell.length_b   1.000
_cell.length_c   1.000
_cell.angle_alpha   90.00
_cell.angle_beta   90.00
_cell.angle_gamma   90.00
#
_symmetry.space_group_name_H-M   'P 1'
#
loop_
_entity.id
_entity.type
_entity.pdbx_description
1 polymer ?
#
loop_
_entity_poly.entity_id
_entity_poly.type
_entity_poly.pdbx_seq_one_letter_code
_entity_poly.pdbx_strand_id
1 'polypeptide(L)'
;MSITKKPNDTMKAVEIVKFGGPENLKLKLRNIPKLKKGEILIKVHYAGVNRPDILQREGNYPVPKTASDIPGLEVSGIVVDREKSATKYPVGSKICALCHGGGYAEYVAVNQNHCLPIPKKLSLEEAACIPETFITVWSNVFLRGGLKKNESILIHGGASGIGTTACLLYTSPSPRDDR
;
A
#
# COMPACT_ATOMS: atom_id res chain seq x y z
N MET A 1 12.91 27.42 0.08
CA MET A 1 11.48 27.77 0.20
C MET A 1 10.82 26.78 1.15
N SER A 2 10.38 27.25 2.30
CA SER A 2 9.76 26.44 3.36
C SER A 2 8.36 25.97 2.92
N ILE A 3 8.21 24.70 2.57
CA ILE A 3 6.90 24.09 2.30
C ILE A 3 6.49 23.35 3.58
N THR A 4 6.13 24.08 4.62
CA THR A 4 5.53 23.46 5.80
C THR A 4 4.42 24.35 6.34
N LYS A 5 3.34 24.47 5.57
CA LYS A 5 2.05 24.67 6.22
C LYS A 5 1.71 23.30 6.83
N LYS A 6 1.69 23.18 8.17
CA LYS A 6 1.07 22.02 8.81
C LYS A 6 -0.33 21.85 8.19
N PRO A 7 -0.68 20.67 7.72
CA PRO A 7 -2.05 20.45 7.25
C PRO A 7 -3.01 20.81 8.40
N ASN A 8 -4.17 21.35 8.08
CA ASN A 8 -5.28 21.42 9.03
C ASN A 8 -5.39 20.06 9.72
N ASP A 9 -5.77 20.00 11.00
CA ASP A 9 -5.82 18.75 11.77
C ASP A 9 -6.78 17.68 11.18
N THR A 10 -7.46 18.00 10.07
CA THR A 10 -8.43 17.14 9.38
C THR A 10 -8.07 16.91 7.92
N MET A 11 -8.50 15.77 7.40
CA MET A 11 -8.35 15.30 6.02
C MET A 11 -9.67 14.72 5.50
N LYS A 12 -9.82 14.65 4.20
CA LYS A 12 -10.87 13.86 3.56
C LYS A 12 -10.46 12.39 3.50
N ALA A 13 -11.40 11.51 3.84
CA ALA A 13 -11.23 10.07 3.74
C ALA A 13 -12.52 9.41 3.28
N VAL A 14 -12.41 8.24 2.66
CA VAL A 14 -13.56 7.43 2.26
C VAL A 14 -13.91 6.47 3.38
N GLU A 15 -15.13 6.54 3.88
CA GLU A 15 -15.67 5.65 4.91
C GLU A 15 -16.68 4.67 4.35
N ILE A 16 -16.70 3.47 4.91
CA ILE A 16 -17.78 2.49 4.73
C ILE A 16 -18.83 2.77 5.80
N VAL A 17 -19.89 3.52 5.45
CA VAL A 17 -20.93 3.92 6.42
C VAL A 17 -21.89 2.78 6.77
N LYS A 18 -21.99 1.79 5.89
CA LYS A 18 -22.75 0.55 6.05
C LYS A 18 -22.19 -0.50 5.11
N PHE A 19 -22.19 -1.75 5.51
CA PHE A 19 -21.79 -2.84 4.60
C PHE A 19 -22.78 -2.97 3.44
N GLY A 20 -22.26 -3.31 2.24
CA GLY A 20 -23.06 -3.50 1.05
C GLY A 20 -22.46 -2.94 -0.22
N GLY A 21 -23.27 -2.30 -1.06
CA GLY A 21 -22.89 -1.78 -2.36
C GLY A 21 -21.96 -0.54 -2.32
N PRO A 22 -21.43 -0.13 -3.48
CA PRO A 22 -20.48 0.99 -3.56
C PRO A 22 -21.07 2.35 -3.14
N GLU A 23 -22.37 2.51 -3.14
CA GLU A 23 -23.09 3.69 -2.66
C GLU A 23 -22.86 3.96 -1.16
N ASN A 24 -22.39 2.96 -0.42
CA ASN A 24 -22.04 3.07 1.01
C ASN A 24 -20.63 3.60 1.26
N LEU A 25 -19.85 3.85 0.23
CA LEU A 25 -18.59 4.57 0.32
C LEU A 25 -18.88 6.07 0.33
N LYS A 26 -18.56 6.75 1.42
CA LYS A 26 -18.84 8.20 1.59
C LYS A 26 -17.58 8.96 1.94
N LEU A 27 -17.41 10.11 1.31
CA LEU A 27 -16.35 11.04 1.67
C LEU A 27 -16.71 11.74 2.98
N LYS A 28 -15.82 11.64 3.98
CA LYS A 28 -15.97 12.23 5.31
C LYS A 28 -14.71 12.98 5.73
N LEU A 29 -14.86 13.89 6.67
CA LEU A 29 -13.74 14.54 7.34
C LEU A 29 -13.28 13.66 8.51
N ARG A 30 -11.99 13.37 8.56
CA ARG A 30 -11.32 12.58 9.59
C ARG A 30 -10.11 13.35 10.11
N ASN A 31 -9.68 13.06 11.32
CA ASN A 31 -8.43 13.59 11.83
C ASN A 31 -7.24 12.96 11.08
N ILE A 32 -6.22 13.77 10.80
CA ILE A 32 -4.94 13.26 10.29
C ILE A 32 -4.36 12.31 11.34
N PRO A 33 -3.88 11.11 10.95
CA PRO A 33 -3.36 10.14 11.90
C PRO A 33 -2.11 10.65 12.62
N LYS A 34 -2.05 10.41 13.94
CA LYS A 34 -0.84 10.66 14.73
C LYS A 34 0.19 9.56 14.46
N LEU A 35 1.43 9.95 14.25
CA LEU A 35 2.52 9.02 13.98
C LEU A 35 2.91 8.24 15.24
N LYS A 36 3.01 6.92 15.10
CA LYS A 36 3.60 6.00 16.07
C LYS A 36 5.09 5.83 15.77
N LYS A 37 5.80 5.16 16.67
CA LYS A 37 7.23 4.87 16.51
C LYS A 37 7.52 4.17 15.18
N GLY A 38 8.45 4.73 14.41
CA GLY A 38 8.86 4.20 13.11
C GLY A 38 7.90 4.52 11.95
N GLU A 39 6.86 5.33 12.18
CA GLU A 39 5.92 5.72 11.12
C GLU A 39 6.30 7.04 10.45
N ILE A 40 5.89 7.13 9.19
CA ILE A 40 5.95 8.33 8.36
C ILE A 40 4.53 8.69 7.93
N LEU A 41 4.27 9.98 7.74
CA LEU A 41 3.03 10.50 7.17
C LEU A 41 3.21 10.70 5.67
N ILE A 42 2.37 10.05 4.90
CA ILE A 42 2.36 10.14 3.44
C ILE A 42 1.18 11.01 3.02
N LYS A 43 1.43 12.06 2.25
CA LYS A 43 0.38 12.71 1.45
C LYS A 43 0.10 11.81 0.26
N VAL A 44 -1.08 11.20 0.25
CA VAL A 44 -1.49 10.25 -0.78
C VAL A 44 -1.78 11.00 -2.08
N HIS A 45 -1.22 10.51 -3.17
CA HIS A 45 -1.52 10.96 -4.53
C HIS A 45 -2.39 9.95 -5.26
N TYR A 46 -2.09 8.66 -5.11
CA TYR A 46 -2.86 7.56 -5.70
C TYR A 46 -2.95 6.40 -4.71
N ALA A 47 -4.06 5.67 -4.77
CA ALA A 47 -4.30 4.45 -4.02
C ALA A 47 -4.73 3.34 -4.98
N GLY A 48 -4.19 2.14 -4.82
CA GLY A 48 -4.63 0.96 -5.55
C GLY A 48 -5.97 0.45 -5.02
N VAL A 49 -6.75 -0.20 -5.89
CA VAL A 49 -8.00 -0.86 -5.52
C VAL A 49 -7.81 -2.36 -5.58
N ASN A 50 -8.03 -3.01 -4.47
CA ASN A 50 -7.80 -4.44 -4.29
C ASN A 50 -9.07 -5.21 -3.93
N ARG A 51 -9.10 -6.51 -4.19
CA ARG A 51 -10.25 -7.35 -3.84
C ARG A 51 -10.61 -7.31 -2.35
N PRO A 52 -9.66 -7.30 -1.40
CA PRO A 52 -9.96 -7.13 0.02
C PRO A 52 -10.72 -5.85 0.35
N ASP A 53 -10.50 -4.73 -0.34
CA ASP A 53 -11.23 -3.47 -0.12
C ASP A 53 -12.72 -3.63 -0.44
N ILE A 54 -13.02 -4.39 -1.50
CA ILE A 54 -14.40 -4.71 -1.89
C ILE A 54 -15.04 -5.62 -0.85
N LEU A 55 -14.33 -6.65 -0.40
CA LEU A 55 -14.81 -7.57 0.63
C LEU A 55 -15.01 -6.85 1.98
N GLN A 56 -14.15 -5.90 2.32
CA GLN A 56 -14.32 -5.05 3.51
C GLN A 56 -15.59 -4.21 3.41
N ARG A 57 -15.82 -3.57 2.26
CA ARG A 57 -17.06 -2.81 2.02
C ARG A 57 -18.31 -3.69 2.15
N GLU A 58 -18.25 -4.94 1.68
CA GLU A 58 -19.34 -5.91 1.74
C GLU A 58 -19.53 -6.52 3.14
N GLY A 59 -18.59 -6.31 4.07
CA GLY A 59 -18.60 -6.91 5.41
C GLY A 59 -18.05 -8.33 5.47
N ASN A 60 -17.42 -8.79 4.38
CA ASN A 60 -16.90 -10.15 4.22
C ASN A 60 -15.37 -10.26 4.46
N TYR A 61 -14.74 -9.19 4.94
CA TYR A 61 -13.31 -9.17 5.27
C TYR A 61 -13.11 -8.79 6.74
N PRO A 62 -12.55 -9.67 7.56
CA PRO A 62 -12.30 -9.39 8.96
C PRO A 62 -11.12 -8.43 9.09
N VAL A 63 -11.42 -7.14 9.23
CA VAL A 63 -10.39 -6.11 9.44
C VAL A 63 -9.71 -6.34 10.79
N PRO A 64 -8.36 -6.46 10.84
CA PRO A 64 -7.64 -6.60 12.10
C PRO A 64 -7.92 -5.41 13.04
N LYS A 65 -8.07 -5.66 14.33
CA LYS A 65 -8.36 -4.62 15.34
C LYS A 65 -7.33 -3.49 15.39
N THR A 66 -6.11 -3.74 14.91
CA THR A 66 -5.01 -2.77 14.86
C THR A 66 -4.98 -1.96 13.57
N ALA A 67 -5.76 -2.36 12.57
CA ALA A 67 -5.84 -1.67 11.28
C ALA A 67 -6.72 -0.42 11.36
N SER A 68 -6.55 0.48 10.38
CA SER A 68 -7.47 1.60 10.17
C SER A 68 -8.83 1.07 9.72
N ASP A 69 -9.90 1.71 10.18
CA ASP A 69 -11.27 1.48 9.70
C ASP A 69 -11.51 2.07 8.30
N ILE A 70 -10.66 3.02 7.88
CA ILE A 70 -10.65 3.53 6.52
C ILE A 70 -10.05 2.46 5.60
N PRO A 71 -10.71 2.08 4.49
CA PRO A 71 -10.19 1.11 3.55
C PRO A 71 -8.95 1.63 2.78
N GLY A 72 -8.38 0.76 1.93
CA GLY A 72 -7.22 1.05 1.10
C GLY A 72 -5.93 0.45 1.66
N LEU A 73 -5.37 -0.51 0.91
CA LEU A 73 -4.23 -1.33 1.34
C LEU A 73 -2.90 -0.89 0.74
N GLU A 74 -2.92 -0.06 -0.30
CA GLU A 74 -1.70 0.42 -0.93
C GLU A 74 -1.85 1.83 -1.46
N VAL A 75 -0.76 2.58 -1.43
CA VAL A 75 -0.72 3.96 -1.89
C VAL A 75 0.62 4.30 -2.54
N SER A 76 0.61 5.39 -3.30
CA SER A 76 1.81 6.15 -3.62
C SER A 76 1.63 7.62 -3.24
N GLY A 77 2.72 8.28 -2.89
CA GLY A 77 2.66 9.68 -2.48
C GLY A 77 4.00 10.24 -2.04
N ILE A 78 3.91 11.33 -1.30
CA ILE A 78 5.07 12.09 -0.82
C ILE A 78 5.08 12.07 0.71
N VAL A 79 6.23 11.78 1.29
CA VAL A 79 6.45 11.88 2.75
C VAL A 79 6.37 13.34 3.16
N VAL A 80 5.44 13.69 4.06
CA VAL A 80 5.23 15.07 4.53
C VAL A 80 5.61 15.26 5.99
N ASP A 81 5.65 14.18 6.78
CA ASP A 81 6.11 14.19 8.17
C ASP A 81 6.65 12.80 8.55
N ARG A 82 7.41 12.72 9.63
CA ARG A 82 7.97 11.45 10.13
C ARG A 82 8.18 11.49 11.63
N GLU A 83 7.96 10.37 12.28
CA GLU A 83 8.38 10.17 13.66
C GLU A 83 9.91 10.13 13.76
N LYS A 84 10.49 10.55 14.88
CA LYS A 84 11.95 10.76 15.06
C LYS A 84 12.79 9.53 14.73
N SER A 85 12.29 8.33 14.99
CA SER A 85 12.98 7.05 14.70
C SER A 85 12.82 6.59 13.25
N ALA A 86 11.92 7.22 12.48
CA ALA A 86 11.69 6.90 11.08
C ALA A 86 12.67 7.67 10.18
N THR A 87 13.87 7.13 9.96
CA THR A 87 14.97 7.83 9.26
C THR A 87 15.16 7.41 7.82
N LYS A 88 14.49 6.32 7.37
CA LYS A 88 14.72 5.71 6.05
C LYS A 88 14.30 6.62 4.88
N TYR A 89 13.22 7.38 5.05
CA TYR A 89 12.69 8.26 4.01
C TYR A 89 12.60 9.71 4.52
N PRO A 90 13.42 10.63 3.99
CA PRO A 90 13.31 12.06 4.29
C PRO A 90 11.96 12.64 3.84
N VAL A 91 11.52 13.71 4.50
CA VAL A 91 10.39 14.53 4.03
C VAL A 91 10.65 14.99 2.60
N GLY A 92 9.65 14.90 1.73
CA GLY A 92 9.75 15.14 0.29
C GLY A 92 10.04 13.89 -0.54
N SER A 93 10.36 12.74 0.08
CA SER A 93 10.58 11.49 -0.66
C SER A 93 9.30 11.01 -1.35
N LYS A 94 9.42 10.60 -2.62
CA LYS A 94 8.37 9.90 -3.36
C LYS A 94 8.48 8.42 -3.06
N ILE A 95 7.40 7.83 -2.57
CA ILE A 95 7.35 6.41 -2.17
C ILE A 95 6.03 5.77 -2.54
N CYS A 96 6.02 4.44 -2.59
CA CYS A 96 4.81 3.64 -2.49
C CYS A 96 4.85 2.79 -1.21
N ALA A 97 3.70 2.39 -0.70
CA ALA A 97 3.61 1.73 0.59
C ALA A 97 2.46 0.74 0.66
N LEU A 98 2.71 -0.38 1.35
CA LEU A 98 1.67 -1.29 1.81
C LEU A 98 1.09 -0.74 3.11
N CYS A 99 -0.22 -0.50 3.11
CA CYS A 99 -0.93 0.09 4.23
C CYS A 99 -1.66 -0.96 5.08
N HIS A 100 -1.79 -0.68 6.35
CA HIS A 100 -2.65 -1.46 7.25
C HIS A 100 -4.04 -0.80 7.35
N GLY A 101 -4.70 -0.66 6.18
CA GLY A 101 -5.83 0.24 5.97
C GLY A 101 -5.43 1.71 5.90
N GLY A 102 -6.40 2.59 5.64
CA GLY A 102 -6.17 4.04 5.63
C GLY A 102 -5.76 4.63 4.28
N GLY A 103 -5.58 3.80 3.24
CA GLY A 103 -5.10 4.28 1.93
C GLY A 103 -6.08 5.19 1.20
N TYR A 104 -7.39 5.07 1.47
CA TYR A 104 -8.41 5.91 0.82
C TYR A 104 -8.65 7.21 1.58
N ALA A 105 -7.57 7.93 1.85
CA ALA A 105 -7.55 9.22 2.53
C ALA A 105 -6.48 10.13 1.94
N GLU A 106 -6.56 11.44 2.21
CA GLU A 106 -5.54 12.40 1.76
C GLU A 106 -4.16 12.17 2.43
N TYR A 107 -4.16 11.58 3.63
CA TYR A 107 -2.95 11.26 4.38
C TYR A 107 -3.08 9.88 5.04
N VAL A 108 -1.98 9.15 5.08
CA VAL A 108 -1.89 7.86 5.77
C VAL A 108 -0.58 7.76 6.55
N ALA A 109 -0.66 7.22 7.77
CA ALA A 109 0.52 6.88 8.57
C ALA A 109 0.93 5.43 8.28
N VAL A 110 2.18 5.21 7.89
CA VAL A 110 2.71 3.89 7.53
C VAL A 110 4.07 3.69 8.19
N ASN A 111 4.33 2.47 8.68
CA ASN A 111 5.67 2.13 9.15
C ASN A 111 6.65 2.19 7.97
N GLN A 112 7.79 2.86 8.16
CA GLN A 112 8.80 3.04 7.10
C GLN A 112 9.30 1.74 6.48
N ASN A 113 9.17 0.60 7.16
CA ASN A 113 9.57 -0.71 6.65
C ASN A 113 8.56 -1.33 5.68
N HIS A 114 7.35 -0.79 5.60
CA HIS A 114 6.34 -1.18 4.63
C HIS A 114 6.34 -0.26 3.39
N CYS A 115 7.34 0.61 3.29
CA CYS A 115 7.50 1.56 2.20
C CYS A 115 8.62 1.13 1.26
N LEU A 116 8.43 1.42 -0.02
CA LEU A 116 9.38 1.18 -1.09
C LEU A 116 9.69 2.47 -1.83
N PRO A 117 10.94 2.70 -2.25
CA PRO A 117 11.26 3.78 -3.15
C PRO A 117 10.63 3.51 -4.52
N ILE A 118 10.14 4.55 -5.18
CA ILE A 118 9.57 4.40 -6.53
C ILE A 118 10.71 4.30 -7.54
N PRO A 119 10.74 3.26 -8.39
CA PRO A 119 11.70 3.15 -9.48
C PRO A 119 11.65 4.38 -10.39
N LYS A 120 12.80 4.85 -10.86
CA LYS A 120 12.94 6.11 -11.64
C LYS A 120 12.03 6.20 -12.87
N LYS A 121 11.67 5.07 -13.46
CA LYS A 121 10.85 5.01 -14.69
C LYS A 121 9.35 4.94 -14.42
N LEU A 122 8.92 4.82 -13.17
CA LEU A 122 7.51 4.73 -12.80
C LEU A 122 6.98 6.07 -12.30
N SER A 123 5.76 6.38 -12.71
CA SER A 123 4.97 7.46 -12.15
C SER A 123 4.45 7.10 -10.74
N LEU A 124 3.93 8.10 -10.02
CA LEU A 124 3.22 7.84 -8.76
C LEU A 124 1.98 6.97 -8.99
N GLU A 125 1.28 7.16 -10.10
CA GLU A 125 0.07 6.41 -10.44
C GLU A 125 0.39 4.92 -10.62
N GLU A 126 1.38 4.58 -11.44
CA GLU A 126 1.83 3.20 -11.65
C GLU A 126 2.35 2.57 -10.35
N ALA A 127 3.10 3.32 -9.55
CA ALA A 127 3.67 2.83 -8.31
C ALA A 127 2.62 2.53 -7.22
N ALA A 128 1.43 3.11 -7.30
CA ALA A 128 0.35 2.85 -6.35
C ALA A 128 -0.18 1.41 -6.40
N CYS A 129 0.02 0.69 -7.52
CA CYS A 129 -0.49 -0.66 -7.73
C CYS A 129 0.56 -1.77 -7.49
N ILE A 130 1.73 -1.41 -6.92
CA ILE A 130 2.84 -2.35 -6.71
C ILE A 130 2.79 -3.03 -5.34
N PRO A 131 2.64 -2.31 -4.21
CA PRO A 131 2.90 -2.87 -2.89
C PRO A 131 2.08 -4.12 -2.55
N GLU A 132 0.77 -4.08 -2.79
CA GLU A 132 -0.12 -5.17 -2.37
C GLU A 132 0.19 -6.47 -3.11
N THR A 133 0.23 -6.44 -4.43
CA THR A 133 0.40 -7.66 -5.24
C THR A 133 1.82 -8.19 -5.19
N PHE A 134 2.84 -7.31 -5.29
CA PHE A 134 4.24 -7.73 -5.31
C PHE A 134 4.71 -8.25 -3.95
N ILE A 135 4.34 -7.59 -2.84
CA ILE A 135 4.69 -8.05 -1.50
C ILE A 135 3.96 -9.36 -1.18
N THR A 136 2.69 -9.48 -1.58
CA THR A 136 1.92 -10.71 -1.39
C THR A 136 2.55 -11.89 -2.13
N VAL A 137 2.89 -11.74 -3.40
CA VAL A 137 3.54 -12.80 -4.18
C VAL A 137 4.91 -13.11 -3.61
N TRP A 138 5.73 -12.10 -3.36
CA TRP A 138 7.08 -12.30 -2.79
C TRP A 138 7.02 -13.07 -1.48
N SER A 139 6.16 -12.65 -0.57
CA SER A 139 6.01 -13.29 0.74
C SER A 139 5.53 -14.73 0.65
N ASN A 140 4.53 -15.02 -0.20
CA ASN A 140 3.94 -16.34 -0.25
C ASN A 140 4.72 -17.31 -1.14
N VAL A 141 5.19 -16.89 -2.29
CA VAL A 141 5.87 -17.77 -3.25
C VAL A 141 7.32 -18.00 -2.83
N PHE A 142 8.06 -16.93 -2.52
CA PHE A 142 9.51 -17.04 -2.29
C PHE A 142 9.86 -17.20 -0.81
N LEU A 143 9.30 -16.37 0.11
CA LEU A 143 9.69 -16.44 1.53
C LEU A 143 9.06 -17.63 2.24
N ARG A 144 7.77 -17.90 2.03
CA ARG A 144 7.04 -18.98 2.70
C ARG A 144 7.05 -20.27 1.88
N GLY A 145 6.75 -20.18 0.59
CA GLY A 145 6.75 -21.32 -0.33
C GLY A 145 8.15 -21.81 -0.67
N GLY A 146 9.16 -20.95 -0.53
CA GLY A 146 10.56 -21.34 -0.72
C GLY A 146 10.91 -21.69 -2.16
N LEU A 147 10.14 -21.21 -3.16
CA LEU A 147 10.38 -21.48 -4.58
C LEU A 147 11.81 -21.11 -4.97
N LYS A 148 12.52 -22.07 -5.59
CA LYS A 148 13.91 -21.98 -6.00
C LYS A 148 14.03 -21.97 -7.52
N LYS A 149 15.22 -21.60 -7.99
CA LYS A 149 15.60 -21.71 -9.41
C LYS A 149 15.40 -23.15 -9.92
N ASN A 150 14.85 -23.28 -11.14
CA ASN A 150 14.55 -24.54 -11.82
C ASN A 150 13.41 -25.36 -11.22
N GLU A 151 12.67 -24.84 -10.26
CA GLU A 151 11.41 -25.46 -9.82
C GLU A 151 10.24 -24.97 -10.67
N SER A 152 9.13 -25.69 -10.65
CA SER A 152 7.89 -25.31 -11.35
C SER A 152 6.86 -24.83 -10.34
N ILE A 153 6.06 -23.85 -10.74
CA ILE A 153 4.95 -23.32 -9.95
C ILE A 153 3.66 -23.37 -10.76
N LEU A 154 2.56 -23.82 -10.15
CA LEU A 154 1.22 -23.71 -10.70
C LEU A 154 0.51 -22.51 -10.08
N ILE A 155 0.02 -21.60 -10.93
CA ILE A 155 -0.69 -20.40 -10.51
C ILE A 155 -2.15 -20.47 -10.95
N HIS A 156 -3.07 -20.63 -9.98
CA HIS A 156 -4.50 -20.52 -10.25
C HIS A 156 -4.90 -19.05 -10.42
N GLY A 157 -5.77 -18.76 -11.39
CA GLY A 157 -6.21 -17.40 -11.66
C GLY A 157 -5.10 -16.50 -12.23
N GLY A 158 -4.31 -17.01 -13.17
CA GLY A 158 -3.15 -16.33 -13.75
C GLY A 158 -3.43 -14.94 -14.34
N ALA A 159 -4.69 -14.62 -14.70
CA ALA A 159 -5.12 -13.29 -15.17
C ALA A 159 -5.49 -12.31 -14.05
N SER A 160 -5.48 -12.74 -12.78
CA SER A 160 -5.69 -11.85 -11.63
C SER A 160 -4.47 -10.97 -11.37
N GLY A 161 -4.62 -9.92 -10.56
CA GLY A 161 -3.49 -9.07 -10.15
C GLY A 161 -2.36 -9.87 -9.47
N ILE A 162 -2.70 -10.83 -8.62
CA ILE A 162 -1.73 -11.75 -8.01
C ILE A 162 -1.13 -12.68 -9.07
N GLY A 163 -1.93 -13.25 -9.96
CA GLY A 163 -1.46 -14.17 -10.99
C GLY A 163 -0.50 -13.52 -11.97
N THR A 164 -0.83 -12.35 -12.50
CA THR A 164 0.03 -11.59 -13.41
C THR A 164 1.32 -11.15 -12.75
N THR A 165 1.26 -10.70 -11.47
CA THR A 165 2.45 -10.35 -10.70
C THR A 165 3.33 -11.57 -10.44
N ALA A 166 2.74 -12.73 -10.11
CA ALA A 166 3.50 -13.96 -9.91
C ALA A 166 4.21 -14.40 -11.20
N CYS A 167 3.53 -14.32 -12.35
CA CYS A 167 4.14 -14.57 -13.64
C CYS A 167 5.32 -13.63 -13.92
N LEU A 168 5.14 -12.31 -13.68
CA LEU A 168 6.20 -11.32 -13.87
C LEU A 168 7.42 -11.62 -12.98
N LEU A 169 7.21 -11.88 -11.71
CA LEU A 169 8.30 -12.13 -10.75
C LEU A 169 9.04 -13.45 -11.02
N TYR A 170 8.33 -14.47 -11.51
CA TYR A 170 8.93 -15.78 -11.81
C TYR A 170 9.66 -15.81 -13.15
N THR A 171 9.15 -15.11 -14.16
CA THR A 171 9.68 -15.13 -15.53
C THR A 171 10.67 -14.00 -15.82
N SER A 172 10.71 -12.95 -15.00
CA SER A 172 11.67 -11.85 -15.18
C SER A 172 13.08 -12.31 -14.90
N PRO A 173 14.06 -11.96 -15.75
CA PRO A 173 15.47 -12.17 -15.44
C PRO A 173 15.81 -11.52 -14.10
N SER A 174 16.31 -12.32 -13.16
CA SER A 174 16.74 -11.81 -11.87
C SER A 174 18.25 -11.58 -11.89
N PRO A 175 18.77 -10.54 -11.22
CA PRO A 175 20.21 -10.39 -11.02
C PRO A 175 20.87 -11.60 -10.34
N ARG A 176 20.08 -12.54 -9.80
CA ARG A 176 20.55 -13.82 -9.25
C ARG A 176 20.74 -14.90 -10.32
N ASP A 177 20.18 -14.72 -11.52
CA ASP A 177 20.25 -15.70 -12.60
C ASP A 177 21.56 -15.62 -13.38
N ASP A 178 22.31 -14.53 -13.19
CA ASP A 178 23.59 -14.23 -13.84
C ASP A 178 24.82 -14.64 -12.99
N ARG A 179 24.63 -15.51 -11.96
CA ARG A 179 25.72 -16.01 -11.10
C ARG A 179 25.89 -17.51 -11.19
#